data_ba46575035562dfe70e428dd7a0d2ac9
#
_entry.id   ba46575035562dfe70e428dd7a0d2ac9
#
_cell.length_a   1.000
_cell.length_b   1.000
_cell.length_c   1.000
_cell.angle_alpha   90.00
_cell.angle_beta   90.00
_cell.angle_gamma   90.00
#
_symmetry.space_group_name_H-M   'P 1'
#
loop_
_entity.id
_entity.type
_entity.pdbx_description
1 polymer ?
#
loop_
_entity_poly.entity_id
_entity_poly.type
_entity_poly.pdbx_seq_one_letter_code
_entity_poly.pdbx_strand_id
1 'polypeptide(L)'
;MPLPDLTLVVSGGSRRTGVKPVAQGYAQVAQALGVPAERIVVLDTPTDTAQEAYAVRDLLGSEARFLLVTSASHMPRSVRHFERVGLGPIASPTHVLTGRGRPARLSYWVPSSDALRKTERAVYEYLGLRALEWDHRRGL
;
A
#
# COMPACT_ATOMS: atom_id res chain seq x y z
N MET A 1 25.51 -2.89 -5.48
CA MET A 1 25.62 -1.43 -5.24
C MET A 1 24.76 -1.12 -4.00
N PRO A 2 25.33 -0.70 -2.88
CA PRO A 2 24.53 -0.34 -1.72
C PRO A 2 23.67 0.88 -2.05
N LEU A 3 22.39 0.85 -1.73
CA LEU A 3 21.51 2.00 -1.84
C LEU A 3 21.93 3.02 -0.77
N PRO A 4 22.45 4.20 -1.16
CA PRO A 4 22.88 5.18 -0.18
C PRO A 4 21.68 5.77 0.54
N ASP A 5 21.80 5.92 1.85
CA ASP A 5 20.97 6.75 2.74
C ASP A 5 19.43 6.67 2.60
N LEU A 6 18.91 5.51 2.20
CA LEU A 6 17.47 5.29 2.18
C LEU A 6 16.98 4.78 3.54
N THR A 7 15.93 5.40 4.04
CA THR A 7 15.16 4.92 5.19
C THR A 7 13.96 4.14 4.70
N LEU A 8 13.75 2.96 5.24
CA LEU A 8 12.58 2.14 4.99
C LEU A 8 11.53 2.47 6.05
N VAL A 9 10.38 2.98 5.64
CA VAL A 9 9.22 3.15 6.51
C VAL A 9 8.25 2.00 6.24
N VAL A 10 7.94 1.22 7.27
CA VAL A 10 6.95 0.14 7.21
C VAL A 10 5.74 0.52 8.06
N SER A 11 4.54 0.38 7.50
CA SER A 11 3.30 0.79 8.14
C SER A 11 2.29 -0.34 8.20
N GLY A 12 1.47 -0.33 9.23
CA GLY A 12 0.36 -1.24 9.44
C GLY A 12 0.20 -1.65 10.89
N GLY A 13 -0.85 -1.16 11.52
CA GLY A 13 -1.26 -1.50 12.87
C GLY A 13 -2.08 -2.79 12.93
N SER A 14 -2.56 -3.11 14.12
CA SER A 14 -3.52 -4.17 14.35
C SER A 14 -4.79 -3.61 15.01
N ARG A 15 -5.95 -3.94 14.44
CA ARG A 15 -7.26 -3.63 15.06
C ARG A 15 -7.63 -4.60 16.17
N ARG A 16 -6.88 -5.69 16.34
CA ARG A 16 -7.15 -6.72 17.35
C ARG A 16 -6.18 -6.61 18.52
N THR A 17 -6.69 -6.57 19.72
CA THR A 17 -5.88 -6.60 20.95
C THR A 17 -5.07 -7.90 21.01
N GLY A 18 -3.79 -7.81 21.35
CA GLY A 18 -2.91 -8.98 21.48
C GLY A 18 -2.35 -9.53 20.17
N VAL A 19 -2.70 -8.93 19.02
CA VAL A 19 -2.15 -9.31 17.71
C VAL A 19 -1.04 -8.33 17.34
N LYS A 20 0.13 -8.85 16.99
CA LYS A 20 1.26 -8.01 16.54
C LYS A 20 0.87 -7.17 15.32
N PRO A 21 1.22 -5.88 15.29
CA PRO A 21 1.07 -5.03 14.12
C PRO A 21 1.80 -5.61 12.90
N VAL A 22 1.19 -5.49 11.73
CA VAL A 22 1.77 -6.00 10.47
C VAL A 22 3.10 -5.33 10.15
N ALA A 23 3.24 -4.04 10.49
CA ALA A 23 4.47 -3.28 10.32
C ALA A 23 5.68 -3.92 11.03
N GLN A 24 5.48 -4.51 12.22
CA GLN A 24 6.55 -5.20 12.94
C GLN A 24 7.01 -6.46 12.19
N GLY A 25 6.08 -7.18 11.54
CA GLY A 25 6.42 -8.32 10.69
C GLY A 25 7.23 -7.90 9.47
N TYR A 26 6.86 -6.80 8.83
CA TYR A 26 7.61 -6.24 7.71
C TYR A 26 9.02 -5.80 8.12
N ALA A 27 9.17 -5.17 9.29
CA ALA A 27 10.48 -4.79 9.82
C ALA A 27 11.38 -6.02 10.04
N GLN A 28 10.85 -7.08 10.61
CA GLN A 28 11.59 -8.34 10.81
C GLN A 28 12.05 -8.95 9.48
N VAL A 29 11.17 -8.99 8.49
CA VAL A 29 11.55 -9.47 7.15
C VAL A 29 12.61 -8.60 6.51
N ALA A 30 12.50 -7.27 6.60
CA ALA A 30 13.49 -6.35 6.07
C ALA A 30 14.86 -6.55 6.72
N GLN A 31 14.91 -6.74 8.04
CA GLN A 31 16.15 -7.04 8.76
C GLN A 31 16.75 -8.38 8.31
N ALA A 32 15.92 -9.41 8.17
CA ALA A 32 16.36 -10.72 7.67
C ALA A 32 16.92 -10.65 6.24
N LEU A 33 16.48 -9.68 5.45
CA LEU A 33 17.00 -9.39 4.10
C LEU A 33 18.22 -8.45 4.11
N GLY A 34 18.73 -8.08 5.28
CA GLY A 34 19.95 -7.29 5.42
C GLY A 34 19.75 -5.77 5.50
N VAL A 35 18.51 -5.29 5.69
CA VAL A 35 18.27 -3.86 5.96
C VAL A 35 18.66 -3.58 7.42
N PRO A 36 19.59 -2.65 7.68
CA PRO A 36 20.00 -2.29 9.03
C PRO A 36 18.82 -1.77 9.86
N ALA A 37 18.74 -2.17 11.14
CA ALA A 37 17.62 -1.82 12.01
C ALA A 37 17.46 -0.29 12.16
N GLU A 38 18.55 0.44 12.20
CA GLU A 38 18.60 1.91 12.30
C GLU A 38 18.06 2.63 11.05
N ARG A 39 17.88 1.88 9.96
CA ARG A 39 17.28 2.39 8.71
C ARG A 39 15.81 2.00 8.54
N ILE A 40 15.21 1.40 9.56
CA ILE A 40 13.81 0.97 9.51
C ILE A 40 13.01 1.79 10.51
N VAL A 41 12.02 2.51 10.03
CA VAL A 41 11.02 3.19 10.87
C VAL A 41 9.73 2.39 10.82
N VAL A 42 9.19 2.08 12.00
CA VAL A 42 7.97 1.26 12.13
C VAL A 42 6.81 2.14 12.57
N LEU A 43 5.79 2.22 11.74
CA LEU A 43 4.52 2.89 12.04
C LEU A 43 3.47 1.80 12.33
N ASP A 44 3.37 1.37 13.58
CA ASP A 44 2.55 0.24 14.01
C ASP A 44 1.17 0.65 14.58
N THR A 45 0.89 1.94 14.63
CA THR A 45 -0.38 2.49 15.11
C THR A 45 -1.46 2.60 14.03
N PRO A 46 -1.16 3.04 12.76
CA PRO A 46 -2.16 3.21 11.72
C PRO A 46 -2.84 1.89 11.36
N THR A 47 -4.17 1.87 11.33
CA THR A 47 -4.97 0.68 11.02
C THR A 47 -5.66 0.74 9.65
N ASP A 48 -5.50 1.83 8.94
CA ASP A 48 -5.98 2.04 7.56
C ASP A 48 -5.10 3.03 6.80
N THR A 49 -5.29 3.08 5.49
CA THR A 49 -4.45 3.86 4.58
C THR A 49 -4.54 5.37 4.81
N ALA A 50 -5.68 5.88 5.29
CA ALA A 50 -5.81 7.29 5.62
C ALA A 50 -4.91 7.65 6.82
N GLN A 51 -4.97 6.86 7.88
CA GLN A 51 -4.11 7.03 9.06
C GLN A 51 -2.62 6.87 8.71
N GLU A 52 -2.29 5.92 7.82
CA GLU A 52 -0.91 5.75 7.31
C GLU A 52 -0.42 7.02 6.61
N ALA A 53 -1.25 7.64 5.77
CA ALA A 53 -0.89 8.86 5.08
C ALA A 53 -0.64 10.03 6.05
N TYR A 54 -1.46 10.19 7.08
CA TYR A 54 -1.23 11.18 8.14
C TYR A 54 0.06 10.89 8.92
N ALA A 55 0.27 9.65 9.35
CA ALA A 55 1.47 9.28 10.10
C ALA A 55 2.77 9.49 9.30
N VAL A 56 2.74 9.20 8.00
CA VAL A 56 3.88 9.45 7.11
C VAL A 56 4.11 10.95 6.92
N ARG A 57 3.05 11.75 6.77
CA ARG A 57 3.16 13.20 6.70
C ARG A 57 3.79 13.79 7.97
N ASP A 58 3.34 13.32 9.14
CA ASP A 58 3.86 13.79 10.43
C ASP A 58 5.33 13.38 10.63
N LEU A 59 5.72 12.21 10.11
CA LEU A 59 7.11 11.72 10.16
C LEU A 59 8.04 12.47 9.20
N LEU A 60 7.62 12.68 7.94
CA LEU A 60 8.49 13.14 6.87
C LEU A 60 8.36 14.63 6.56
N GLY A 61 7.25 15.28 6.94
CA GLY A 61 6.89 16.62 6.53
C GLY A 61 6.28 16.69 5.13
N SER A 62 5.71 17.84 4.77
CA SER A 62 4.94 18.04 3.52
C SER A 62 5.79 18.02 2.24
N GLU A 63 7.08 18.34 2.35
CA GLU A 63 7.99 18.47 1.19
C GLU A 63 8.78 17.19 0.90
N ALA A 64 8.49 16.10 1.61
CA ALA A 64 9.26 14.88 1.50
C ALA A 64 9.04 14.16 0.15
N ARG A 65 10.12 13.69 -0.43
CA ARG A 65 10.11 12.83 -1.62
C ARG A 65 10.34 11.39 -1.18
N PHE A 66 9.39 10.52 -1.49
CA PHE A 66 9.48 9.11 -1.14
C PHE A 66 8.84 8.20 -2.18
N LEU A 67 9.26 6.95 -2.19
CA LEU A 67 8.65 5.90 -3.00
C LEU A 67 7.52 5.25 -2.19
N LEU A 68 6.32 5.26 -2.73
CA LEU A 68 5.19 4.52 -2.16
C LEU A 68 5.14 3.13 -2.79
N VAL A 69 5.38 2.11 -1.99
CA VAL A 69 5.38 0.72 -2.43
C VAL A 69 4.14 0.00 -1.90
N THR A 70 3.28 -0.44 -2.78
CA THR A 70 2.11 -1.26 -2.45
C THR A 70 1.69 -2.09 -3.67
N SER A 71 0.66 -2.95 -3.53
CA SER A 71 0.17 -3.74 -4.66
C SER A 71 -0.40 -2.85 -5.77
N ALA A 72 -0.18 -3.24 -7.02
CA ALA A 72 -0.62 -2.47 -8.19
C ALA A 72 -2.13 -2.17 -8.17
N SER A 73 -2.95 -3.10 -7.69
CA SER A 73 -4.40 -2.89 -7.56
C SER A 73 -4.76 -1.83 -6.51
N HIS A 74 -3.99 -1.71 -5.44
CA HIS A 74 -4.22 -0.77 -4.34
C HIS A 74 -3.56 0.61 -4.59
N MET A 75 -2.57 0.68 -5.46
CA MET A 75 -1.77 1.88 -5.69
C MET A 75 -2.60 3.14 -5.99
N PRO A 76 -3.61 3.12 -6.89
CA PRO A 76 -4.37 4.33 -7.18
C PRO A 76 -5.09 4.90 -5.95
N ARG A 77 -5.67 4.03 -5.12
CA ARG A 77 -6.35 4.45 -3.88
C ARG A 77 -5.36 4.96 -2.83
N SER A 78 -4.22 4.29 -2.70
CA SER A 78 -3.16 4.74 -1.77
C SER A 78 -2.65 6.13 -2.15
N VAL A 79 -2.28 6.36 -3.40
CA VAL A 79 -1.82 7.68 -3.87
C VAL A 79 -2.82 8.78 -3.52
N ARG A 80 -4.13 8.53 -3.74
CA ARG A 80 -5.18 9.50 -3.38
C ARG A 80 -5.22 9.85 -1.88
N HIS A 81 -4.98 8.89 -0.99
CA HIS A 81 -4.89 9.17 0.44
C HIS A 81 -3.70 10.06 0.78
N PHE A 82 -2.55 9.83 0.16
CA PHE A 82 -1.36 10.66 0.37
C PHE A 82 -1.53 12.06 -0.22
N GLU A 83 -2.10 12.18 -1.41
CA GLU A 83 -2.40 13.48 -2.02
C GLU A 83 -3.35 14.32 -1.15
N ARG A 84 -4.33 13.72 -0.49
CA ARG A 84 -5.26 14.40 0.42
C ARG A 84 -4.60 15.05 1.62
N VAL A 85 -3.49 14.50 2.08
CA VAL A 85 -2.71 15.09 3.18
C VAL A 85 -1.58 15.99 2.68
N GLY A 86 -1.56 16.31 1.39
CA GLY A 86 -0.57 17.23 0.80
C GLY A 86 0.77 16.57 0.44
N LEU A 87 0.82 15.24 0.35
CA LEU A 87 2.02 14.50 -0.05
C LEU A 87 1.94 14.05 -1.50
N GLY A 88 3.07 14.13 -2.23
CA GLY A 88 3.21 13.66 -3.61
C GLY A 88 4.11 12.43 -3.71
N PRO A 89 3.61 11.22 -3.43
CA PRO A 89 4.43 10.02 -3.48
C PRO A 89 4.81 9.63 -4.90
N ILE A 90 5.99 9.07 -5.08
CA ILE A 90 6.38 8.40 -6.34
C ILE A 90 5.86 6.97 -6.27
N ALA A 91 4.91 6.62 -7.13
CA ALA A 91 4.30 5.30 -7.16
C ALA A 91 5.29 4.22 -7.62
N SER A 92 5.47 3.19 -6.80
CA SER A 92 6.27 2.00 -7.12
C SER A 92 5.44 0.73 -6.91
N PRO A 93 4.54 0.39 -7.86
CA PRO A 93 3.62 -0.72 -7.70
C PRO A 93 4.31 -2.07 -7.74
N THR A 94 3.89 -2.95 -6.84
CA THR A 94 4.30 -4.36 -6.78
C THR A 94 3.10 -5.28 -6.96
N HIS A 95 3.32 -6.59 -6.96
CA HIS A 95 2.27 -7.59 -6.99
C HIS A 95 1.20 -7.34 -8.08
N VAL A 96 1.66 -7.27 -9.35
CA VAL A 96 0.79 -7.09 -10.51
C VAL A 96 0.04 -8.39 -10.79
N LEU A 97 -1.28 -8.40 -10.61
CA LEU A 97 -2.14 -9.58 -10.75
C LEU A 97 -2.58 -9.86 -12.19
N THR A 98 -2.42 -8.90 -13.10
CA THR A 98 -2.90 -8.96 -14.48
C THR A 98 -1.75 -8.86 -15.49
N GLY A 99 -2.02 -9.13 -16.76
CA GLY A 99 -1.06 -8.92 -17.86
C GLY A 99 -0.22 -10.14 -18.26
N ARG A 100 -0.31 -11.28 -17.54
CA ARG A 100 0.39 -12.52 -17.89
C ARG A 100 -0.50 -13.59 -18.54
N GLY A 101 -1.81 -13.33 -18.69
CA GLY A 101 -2.74 -14.23 -19.33
C GLY A 101 -2.68 -14.10 -20.85
N ARG A 102 -2.67 -15.25 -21.56
CA ARG A 102 -2.87 -15.28 -23.01
C ARG A 102 -4.36 -15.46 -23.29
N PRO A 103 -5.09 -14.42 -23.79
CA PRO A 103 -6.54 -14.51 -24.04
C PRO A 103 -6.91 -15.57 -25.08
N ALA A 104 -5.94 -16.02 -25.87
CA ALA A 104 -6.12 -17.06 -26.91
C ALA A 104 -6.25 -18.50 -26.37
N ARG A 105 -6.05 -18.74 -25.08
CA ARG A 105 -6.26 -20.08 -24.49
C ARG A 105 -7.69 -20.20 -23.97
N LEU A 106 -8.38 -21.27 -24.32
CA LEU A 106 -9.73 -21.59 -23.82
C LEU A 106 -9.80 -21.60 -22.28
N SER A 107 -8.72 -22.04 -21.61
CA SER A 107 -8.61 -22.00 -20.15
C SER A 107 -8.68 -20.59 -19.54
N TYR A 108 -8.43 -19.53 -20.30
CA TYR A 108 -8.58 -18.15 -19.83
C TYR A 108 -10.05 -17.80 -19.56
N TRP A 109 -10.97 -18.41 -20.29
CA TRP A 109 -12.42 -18.16 -20.19
C TRP A 109 -13.12 -19.09 -19.20
N VAL A 110 -12.42 -20.04 -18.64
CA VAL A 110 -12.98 -20.94 -17.63
C VAL A 110 -12.97 -20.23 -16.26
N PRO A 111 -14.14 -20.14 -15.58
CA PRO A 111 -14.21 -19.58 -14.24
C PRO A 111 -13.26 -20.32 -13.29
N SER A 112 -12.48 -19.55 -12.52
CA SER A 112 -11.56 -20.08 -11.52
C SER A 112 -11.59 -19.26 -10.25
N SER A 113 -11.23 -19.85 -9.13
CA SER A 113 -11.12 -19.14 -7.84
C SER A 113 -10.12 -17.98 -7.90
N ASP A 114 -9.06 -18.11 -8.70
CA ASP A 114 -8.08 -17.05 -8.90
C ASP A 114 -8.66 -15.88 -9.71
N ALA A 115 -9.46 -16.14 -10.73
CA ALA A 115 -10.16 -15.11 -11.49
C ALA A 115 -11.20 -14.39 -10.63
N LEU A 116 -11.96 -15.13 -9.81
CA LEU A 116 -12.93 -14.56 -8.88
C LEU A 116 -12.26 -13.64 -7.86
N ARG A 117 -11.17 -14.07 -7.25
CA ARG A 117 -10.40 -13.26 -6.29
C ARG A 117 -9.84 -11.97 -6.91
N LYS A 118 -9.38 -12.02 -8.16
CA LYS A 118 -8.94 -10.81 -8.89
C LYS A 118 -10.08 -9.84 -9.13
N THR A 119 -11.25 -10.36 -9.52
CA THR A 119 -12.46 -9.57 -9.73
C THR A 119 -12.94 -8.93 -8.42
N GLU A 120 -13.03 -9.70 -7.35
CA GLU A 120 -13.38 -9.20 -6.02
C GLU A 120 -12.48 -8.05 -5.60
N ARG A 121 -11.16 -8.22 -5.74
CA ARG A 121 -10.20 -7.18 -5.42
C ARG A 121 -10.35 -5.94 -6.28
N ALA A 122 -10.56 -6.10 -7.58
CA ALA A 122 -10.79 -4.98 -8.49
C ALA A 122 -12.05 -4.18 -8.11
N VAL A 123 -13.14 -4.87 -7.80
CA VAL A 123 -14.39 -4.25 -7.34
C VAL A 123 -14.18 -3.52 -6.02
N TYR A 124 -13.51 -4.13 -5.06
CA TYR A 124 -13.21 -3.52 -3.77
C TYR A 124 -12.41 -2.22 -3.90
N GLU A 125 -11.33 -2.22 -4.71
CA GLU A 125 -10.52 -1.03 -4.91
C GLU A 125 -11.27 0.06 -5.70
N TYR A 126 -12.09 -0.34 -6.69
CA TYR A 126 -12.92 0.60 -7.44
C TYR A 126 -13.95 1.30 -6.54
N LEU A 127 -14.66 0.53 -5.70
CA LEU A 127 -15.62 1.09 -4.76
C LEU A 127 -14.93 1.99 -3.73
N GLY A 128 -13.75 1.60 -3.25
CA GLY A 128 -12.95 2.41 -2.34
C GLY A 128 -12.53 3.75 -2.95
N LEU A 129 -12.13 3.77 -4.22
CA LEU A 129 -11.83 5.01 -4.96
C LEU A 129 -13.08 5.90 -5.10
N ARG A 130 -14.22 5.31 -5.45
CA ARG A 130 -15.48 6.07 -5.58
C ARG A 130 -15.95 6.64 -4.25
N ALA A 131 -15.79 5.90 -3.16
CA ALA A 131 -16.07 6.41 -1.82
C ALA A 131 -15.21 7.63 -1.48
N LEU A 132 -13.90 7.56 -1.75
CA LEU A 132 -13.00 8.70 -1.56
C LEU A 132 -13.44 9.93 -2.37
N GLU A 133 -13.76 9.76 -3.65
CA GLU A 133 -14.24 10.87 -4.49
C GLU A 133 -15.54 11.49 -3.96
N TRP A 134 -16.43 10.66 -3.42
CA TRP A 134 -17.70 11.10 -2.85
C TRP A 134 -17.50 11.92 -1.58
N ASP A 135 -16.66 11.46 -0.66
CA ASP A 135 -16.33 12.17 0.59
C ASP A 135 -15.69 13.52 0.28
N HIS A 136 -14.79 13.58 -0.70
CA HIS A 136 -14.16 14.82 -1.13
C HIS A 136 -15.17 15.85 -1.65
N ARG A 137 -16.22 15.43 -2.39
CA ARG A 137 -17.28 16.33 -2.89
C ARG A 137 -18.19 16.86 -1.79
N ARG A 138 -18.26 16.19 -0.66
CA ARG A 138 -19.08 16.55 0.50
C ARG A 138 -18.33 17.38 1.54
N GLY A 139 -17.02 17.59 1.35
CA GLY A 139 -16.19 18.34 2.30
C GLY A 139 -15.93 17.58 3.61
N LEU A 140 -16.05 16.24 3.59
CA LEU A 140 -15.75 15.34 4.70
C LEU A 140 -14.32 14.80 4.60
#